data_1e4e6ee085bb2c7b1b97da652d5b9e8c
#
_entry.id   1e4e6ee085bb2c7b1b97da652d5b9e8c
#
_cell.length_a   1.000
_cell.length_b   1.000
_cell.length_c   1.000
_cell.angle_alpha   90.00
_cell.angle_beta   90.00
_cell.angle_gamma   90.00
#
_symmetry.space_group_name_H-M   'P 1'
#
loop_
_entity.id
_entity.type
_entity.pdbx_description
1 polymer ?
#
loop_
_entity_poly.entity_id
_entity_poly.type
_entity_poly.pdbx_seq_one_letter_code
_entity_poly.pdbx_strand_id
1 'polypeptide(L)' 'MARFARIDRIGGPEVIEWGDVNLPDPGPGEVRMRNAAVGLNFIDVYHRTGVYPVNLPSGLGSEAAGVVV' A
#
# COMPACT_ATOMS: atom_id res chain seq x y z
N MET A 1 -0.73 -7.74 13.80
CA MET A 1 -1.31 -6.49 13.27
C MET A 1 -0.28 -5.80 12.39
N ALA A 2 -0.69 -5.29 11.27
CA ALA A 2 0.20 -4.62 10.32
C ALA A 2 -0.20 -3.15 10.18
N ARG A 3 0.78 -2.29 9.86
CA ARG A 3 0.52 -0.89 9.51
C ARG A 3 0.51 -0.73 8.01
N PHE A 4 -0.32 0.14 7.51
CA PHE A 4 -0.40 0.41 6.09
C PHE A 4 -0.68 1.89 5.81
N ALA A 5 -0.24 2.34 4.64
CA ALA A 5 -0.55 3.66 4.12
C ALA A 5 -1.73 3.55 3.16
N ARG A 6 -2.67 4.48 3.25
CA ARG A 6 -3.81 4.52 2.34
C ARG A 6 -4.17 5.96 2.00
N ILE A 7 -4.90 6.11 0.91
CA ILE A 7 -5.52 7.38 0.54
C ILE A 7 -7.02 7.17 0.40
N ASP A 8 -7.80 8.08 0.95
CA ASP A 8 -9.26 8.13 0.75
C ASP A 8 -9.64 9.16 -0.31
N ARG A 9 -8.72 10.05 -0.66
CA ARG A 9 -8.87 11.07 -1.69
C ARG A 9 -7.54 11.31 -2.37
N ILE A 10 -7.57 11.87 -3.58
CA ILE A 10 -6.35 12.27 -4.28
C ILE A 10 -5.86 13.62 -3.76
N GLY A 11 -4.58 13.89 -3.90
CA GLY A 11 -3.99 15.15 -3.48
C GLY A 11 -2.49 15.04 -3.24
N GLY A 12 -1.95 15.95 -2.45
CA GLY A 12 -0.55 15.97 -2.03
C GLY A 12 -0.27 14.95 -0.92
N PRO A 13 0.94 14.99 -0.33
CA PRO A 13 1.31 14.03 0.71
C PRO A 13 0.40 14.04 1.94
N GLU A 14 -0.30 15.13 2.18
CA GLU A 14 -1.22 15.27 3.31
C GLU A 14 -2.42 14.35 3.25
N VAL A 15 -2.72 13.76 2.08
CA VAL A 15 -3.84 12.81 1.96
C VAL A 15 -3.48 11.39 2.39
N ILE A 16 -2.21 11.12 2.63
CA ILE A 16 -1.76 9.80 3.08
C ILE A 16 -2.13 9.63 4.54
N GLU A 17 -2.86 8.57 4.83
CA GLU A 17 -3.24 8.19 6.17
C GLU A 17 -2.61 6.86 6.53
N TRP A 18 -2.20 6.71 7.79
CA TRP A 18 -1.65 5.48 8.32
C TRP A 18 -2.68 4.80 9.21
N GLY A 19 -2.80 3.50 9.05
CA GLY A 19 -3.71 2.70 9.85
C GLY A 19 -3.12 1.35 10.19
N ASP A 20 -3.83 0.65 11.05
CA ASP A 20 -3.51 -0.72 11.43
C ASP A 20 -4.53 -1.66 10.79
N VAL A 21 -4.07 -2.83 10.38
CA VAL A 21 -4.93 -3.85 9.78
C VAL A 21 -4.56 -5.23 10.30
N ASN A 22 -5.56 -6.04 10.58
CA ASN A 22 -5.38 -7.47 10.84
C ASN A 22 -5.47 -8.19 9.52
N LEU A 23 -4.34 -8.73 9.06
CA LEU A 23 -4.31 -9.46 7.81
C LEU A 23 -4.95 -10.83 7.99
N PRO A 24 -5.85 -11.26 7.08
CA PRO A 24 -6.35 -12.62 7.07
C PRO A 24 -5.24 -13.59 6.66
N ASP A 25 -5.46 -14.88 6.89
CA ASP A 25 -4.55 -15.89 6.40
C ASP A 25 -4.48 -15.87 4.87
N PRO A 26 -3.30 -16.16 4.29
CA PRO A 26 -3.16 -16.17 2.84
C PRO A 26 -4.11 -17.18 2.20
N GLY A 27 -4.79 -16.76 1.14
CA GLY A 27 -5.60 -17.66 0.32
C GLY A 27 -4.79 -18.34 -0.78
N PRO A 28 -5.44 -19.11 -1.66
CA PRO A 28 -4.77 -19.73 -2.79
C PRO A 28 -4.05 -18.70 -3.66
N GLY A 29 -2.79 -18.96 -4.00
CA GLY A 29 -1.98 -18.05 -4.80
C GLY A 29 -1.44 -16.84 -4.05
N GLU A 30 -1.62 -16.77 -2.74
CA GLU A 30 -1.17 -15.68 -1.89
C GLU A 30 -0.12 -16.14 -0.89
N VAL A 31 0.72 -15.22 -0.47
CA VAL A 31 1.68 -15.45 0.61
C VAL A 31 1.62 -14.29 1.59
N ARG A 32 1.97 -14.56 2.86
CA ARG A 32 2.19 -13.51 3.85
C ARG A 32 3.69 -13.25 3.91
N MET A 33 4.07 -11.98 3.82
CA MET A 33 5.47 -11.59 3.84
C MET A 33 5.70 -10.55 4.93
N ARG A 34 6.81 -10.72 5.66
CA ARG A 34 7.30 -9.66 6.54
C ARG A 34 8.24 -8.77 5.72
N ASN A 35 7.84 -7.53 5.52
CA ASN A 35 8.63 -6.60 4.74
C ASN A 35 9.91 -6.20 5.46
N ALA A 36 11.04 -6.30 4.76
CA ALA A 36 12.31 -5.75 5.20
C ALA A 36 12.55 -4.37 4.57
N ALA A 37 12.04 -4.16 3.36
CA ALA A 37 12.15 -2.89 2.66
C ALA A 37 10.95 -2.71 1.75
N VAL A 38 10.54 -1.46 1.54
CA VAL A 38 9.52 -1.09 0.56
C VAL A 38 10.08 0.01 -0.32
N GLY A 39 9.80 -0.07 -1.62
CA GLY A 39 10.26 0.93 -2.58
C GLY A 39 9.23 2.01 -2.81
N LEU A 40 9.70 3.23 -3.03
CA LEU A 40 8.87 4.35 -3.48
C LEU A 40 9.17 4.59 -4.96
N ASN A 41 8.12 4.70 -5.75
CA ASN A 41 8.22 4.89 -7.19
C ASN A 41 7.33 6.05 -7.63
N PHE A 42 7.63 6.65 -8.78
CA PHE A 42 6.81 7.75 -9.30
C PHE A 42 5.36 7.35 -9.53
N ILE A 43 5.09 6.09 -9.82
CA ILE A 43 3.72 5.62 -9.99
C ILE A 43 2.89 5.79 -8.72
N ASP A 44 3.51 5.69 -7.55
CA ASP A 44 2.83 5.91 -6.27
C ASP A 44 2.35 7.36 -6.16
N VAL A 45 3.17 8.31 -6.63
CA VAL A 45 2.79 9.71 -6.71
C VAL A 45 1.63 9.91 -7.69
N TYR A 46 1.68 9.26 -8.85
CA TYR A 46 0.63 9.35 -9.85
C TYR A 46 -0.70 8.80 -9.34
N HIS A 47 -0.69 7.71 -8.58
CA HIS A 47 -1.91 7.19 -7.94
C HIS A 47 -2.45 8.18 -6.91
N ARG A 48 -1.56 8.75 -6.10
CA ARG A 48 -1.95 9.70 -5.06
C ARG A 48 -2.54 10.99 -5.63
N THR A 49 -1.98 11.48 -6.71
CA THR A 49 -2.41 12.76 -7.33
C THR A 49 -3.55 12.59 -8.34
N GLY A 50 -3.87 11.36 -8.72
CA GLY A 50 -4.96 11.08 -9.67
C GLY A 50 -4.53 11.08 -11.14
N VAL A 51 -3.24 11.20 -11.45
CA VAL A 51 -2.73 11.09 -12.83
C VAL A 51 -3.06 9.70 -13.40
N TYR A 52 -2.88 8.66 -12.58
CA TYR A 52 -3.37 7.32 -12.87
C TYR A 52 -4.47 7.00 -11.87
N PRO A 53 -5.75 6.94 -12.30
CA PRO A 53 -6.87 6.71 -11.39
C PRO A 53 -6.79 5.36 -10.70
N VAL A 54 -7.17 5.35 -9.40
CA VAL A 54 -7.37 4.13 -8.63
C VAL A 54 -8.73 4.22 -7.93
N ASN A 55 -9.27 3.07 -7.58
CA ASN A 55 -10.48 3.02 -6.77
C ASN A 55 -10.15 3.43 -5.33
N LEU A 56 -10.83 4.44 -4.83
CA LEU A 56 -10.63 4.94 -3.47
C LEU A 56 -11.64 4.31 -2.50
N PRO A 57 -11.27 4.02 -1.27
CA PRO A 57 -9.93 4.18 -0.72
C PRO A 57 -8.95 3.17 -1.30
N SER A 58 -7.69 3.55 -1.40
CA SER A 58 -6.64 2.70 -1.97
C SER A 58 -5.42 2.67 -1.08
N GLY A 59 -4.75 1.52 -1.04
CA GLY A 59 -3.38 1.46 -0.55
C GLY A 59 -2.42 2.14 -1.50
N LEU A 60 -1.21 2.36 -1.08
CA LEU A 60 -0.12 2.90 -1.87
C LEU A 60 1.06 1.96 -1.84
N GLY A 61 1.83 1.99 -2.92
CA GLY A 61 3.02 1.17 -3.05
C GLY A 61 2.78 -0.09 -3.85
N SER A 62 3.77 -0.49 -4.61
CA SER A 62 3.70 -1.66 -5.49
C SER A 62 4.96 -2.51 -5.43
N GLU A 63 5.87 -2.20 -4.51
CA GLU A 63 7.17 -2.85 -4.45
C GLU A 63 7.59 -3.07 -3.01
N ALA A 64 8.03 -4.28 -2.72
CA ALA A 64 8.55 -4.63 -1.40
C ALA A 64 9.49 -5.82 -1.51
N ALA A 65 10.37 -5.96 -0.53
CA ALA A 65 11.22 -7.12 -0.34
C ALA A 65 11.13 -7.56 1.11
N GLY A 66 11.10 -8.86 1.32
CA GLY A 66 11.00 -9.40 2.68
C GLY A 66 11.07 -10.91 2.70
N VAL A 67 10.57 -11.47 3.79
CA VAL A 67 10.62 -12.92 4.05
C VAL A 67 9.20 -13.45 4.16
N VAL A 68 8.92 -14.53 3.45
CA VAL A 68 7.63 -15.23 3.58
C VAL A 68 7.54 -15.84 4.98
N VAL A 69 6.43 -15.59 5.64
CA VAL A 69 6.19 -16.09 7.00
C VAL A 69 4.99 -17.02 7.05
#